data_7008cc0814d9144b0647ffaa01d3787f
#
_entry.id   7008cc0814d9144b0647ffaa01d3787f
#
_cell.length_a   1.000
_cell.length_b   1.000
_cell.length_c   1.000
_cell.angle_alpha   90.00
_cell.angle_beta   90.00
_cell.angle_gamma   90.00
#
_symmetry.space_group_name_H-M   'P 1'
#
loop_
_entity.id
_entity.type
_entity.pdbx_description
1 polymer ?
#
loop_
_entity_poly.entity_id
_entity_poly.type
_entity_poly.pdbx_seq_one_letter_code
_entity_poly.pdbx_strand_id
1 'polypeptide(L)'
;IMTALEQIITEGTPHGDIWIGFTPDEEIGAGADLFDLDYFKADFAYTVDGDYEGEVAYENFNAASADFIIHGVNVHPGEAKDIMVNAALLATEIVSRLPKAETPAHTEGREGFYHLTDMSGDVAFAKLSFIVRDHDKDIFESRLNLLRTIEVEMNQEYGAGTVELTITHSYEN
;
A
#
# COMPACT_ATOMS: atom_id res chain seq x y z
N ILE A 1 -17.67 -13.61 -17.48
CA ILE A 1 -18.53 -12.54 -18.04
C ILE A 1 -19.22 -13.04 -19.32
N MET A 2 -18.50 -13.36 -20.41
CA MET A 2 -19.08 -13.68 -21.72
C MET A 2 -20.05 -14.87 -21.69
N THR A 3 -19.73 -15.94 -20.96
CA THR A 3 -20.61 -17.11 -20.79
C THR A 3 -21.92 -16.76 -20.06
N ALA A 4 -21.83 -15.94 -19.00
CA ALA A 4 -23.04 -15.49 -18.30
C ALA A 4 -23.94 -14.63 -19.21
N LEU A 5 -23.36 -13.77 -20.03
CA LEU A 5 -24.10 -12.97 -20.99
C LEU A 5 -24.78 -13.83 -22.06
N GLU A 6 -24.06 -14.80 -22.61
CA GLU A 6 -24.61 -15.78 -23.57
C GLU A 6 -25.82 -16.53 -22.98
N GLN A 7 -25.72 -16.94 -21.72
CA GLN A 7 -26.81 -17.60 -21.02
C GLN A 7 -28.02 -16.70 -20.85
N ILE A 8 -27.85 -15.45 -20.38
CA ILE A 8 -28.93 -14.46 -20.23
C ILE A 8 -29.67 -14.26 -21.55
N ILE A 9 -28.94 -14.10 -22.66
CA ILE A 9 -29.53 -13.92 -24.00
C ILE A 9 -30.27 -15.17 -24.46
N THR A 10 -29.68 -16.36 -24.29
CA THR A 10 -30.23 -17.63 -24.76
C THR A 10 -31.49 -18.02 -23.99
N GLU A 11 -31.51 -17.78 -22.68
CA GLU A 11 -32.65 -18.09 -21.81
C GLU A 11 -33.73 -17.01 -21.84
N GLY A 12 -33.43 -15.83 -22.41
CA GLY A 12 -34.34 -14.68 -22.42
C GLY A 12 -34.61 -14.14 -21.01
N THR A 13 -33.62 -14.23 -20.13
CA THR A 13 -33.73 -13.73 -18.76
C THR A 13 -34.00 -12.22 -18.77
N PRO A 14 -35.02 -11.70 -18.06
CA PRO A 14 -35.26 -10.26 -17.98
C PRO A 14 -34.07 -9.54 -17.37
N HIS A 15 -33.59 -8.50 -18.05
CA HIS A 15 -32.46 -7.69 -17.57
C HIS A 15 -32.61 -6.23 -18.00
N GLY A 16 -31.94 -5.32 -17.31
CA GLY A 16 -31.72 -3.94 -17.76
C GLY A 16 -30.57 -3.85 -18.78
N ASP A 17 -30.08 -2.65 -19.02
CA ASP A 17 -28.91 -2.46 -19.88
C ASP A 17 -27.66 -3.06 -19.20
N ILE A 18 -26.93 -3.86 -19.97
CA ILE A 18 -25.69 -4.50 -19.50
C ILE A 18 -24.51 -3.87 -20.25
N TRP A 19 -23.64 -3.25 -19.51
CA TRP A 19 -22.39 -2.70 -20.01
C TRP A 19 -21.22 -3.61 -19.62
N ILE A 20 -20.32 -3.86 -20.56
CA ILE A 20 -19.14 -4.71 -20.32
C ILE A 20 -17.90 -3.89 -20.63
N GLY A 21 -16.99 -3.81 -19.67
CA GLY A 21 -15.68 -3.18 -19.79
C GLY A 21 -14.57 -4.19 -19.58
N PHE A 22 -13.55 -4.14 -20.40
CA PHE A 22 -12.28 -4.86 -20.23
C PHE A 22 -11.17 -3.84 -20.22
N THR A 23 -10.32 -3.88 -19.21
CA THR A 23 -9.19 -2.95 -19.07
C THR A 23 -7.87 -3.71 -19.15
N PRO A 24 -6.83 -3.15 -19.78
CA PRO A 24 -5.47 -3.69 -19.70
C PRO A 24 -4.79 -3.27 -18.40
N ASP A 25 -3.59 -3.80 -18.15
CA ASP A 25 -2.64 -3.32 -17.13
C ASP A 25 -3.15 -3.42 -15.67
N GLU A 26 -4.06 -4.36 -15.38
CA GLU A 26 -4.52 -4.63 -14.00
C GLU A 26 -3.37 -5.04 -13.10
N GLU A 27 -2.47 -5.93 -13.55
CA GLU A 27 -1.35 -6.50 -12.80
C GLU A 27 -0.29 -5.45 -12.35
N ILE A 28 -0.32 -4.28 -12.93
CA ILE A 28 0.52 -3.14 -12.51
C ILE A 28 -0.29 -2.03 -11.81
N GLY A 29 -1.57 -2.30 -11.51
CA GLY A 29 -2.47 -1.38 -10.81
C GLY A 29 -2.98 -0.22 -11.65
N ALA A 30 -2.83 -0.24 -12.99
CA ALA A 30 -3.20 0.86 -13.89
C ALA A 30 -4.51 0.58 -14.68
N GLY A 31 -5.20 -0.51 -14.37
CA GLY A 31 -6.37 -0.96 -15.15
C GLY A 31 -7.51 0.04 -15.23
N ALA A 32 -7.70 0.87 -14.22
CA ALA A 32 -8.78 1.85 -14.17
C ALA A 32 -8.40 3.26 -14.62
N ASP A 33 -7.11 3.57 -14.81
CA ASP A 33 -6.60 4.94 -15.01
C ASP A 33 -7.19 5.65 -16.22
N LEU A 34 -7.47 4.91 -17.29
CA LEU A 34 -8.00 5.43 -18.54
C LEU A 34 -9.44 4.97 -18.82
N PHE A 35 -10.11 4.38 -17.81
CA PHE A 35 -11.47 3.89 -17.98
C PHE A 35 -12.46 5.06 -18.06
N ASP A 36 -13.19 5.15 -19.17
CA ASP A 36 -14.14 6.23 -19.43
C ASP A 36 -15.48 5.97 -18.72
N LEU A 37 -15.58 6.45 -17.47
CA LEU A 37 -16.79 6.36 -16.67
C LEU A 37 -17.97 7.16 -17.25
N ASP A 38 -17.71 8.24 -17.98
CA ASP A 38 -18.77 9.04 -18.61
C ASP A 38 -19.41 8.30 -19.80
N TYR A 39 -18.63 7.45 -20.46
CA TYR A 39 -19.12 6.56 -21.49
C TYR A 39 -19.78 5.31 -20.90
N PHE A 40 -19.21 4.74 -19.85
CA PHE A 40 -19.69 3.52 -19.16
C PHE A 40 -20.82 3.87 -18.18
N LYS A 41 -22.02 4.08 -18.69
CA LYS A 41 -23.19 4.63 -17.99
C LYS A 41 -23.93 3.59 -17.13
N ALA A 42 -23.23 2.80 -16.34
CA ALA A 42 -23.85 1.85 -15.42
C ALA A 42 -24.16 2.50 -14.07
N ASP A 43 -25.31 2.16 -13.46
CA ASP A 43 -25.69 2.62 -12.11
C ASP A 43 -24.83 1.95 -11.03
N PHE A 44 -24.36 0.72 -11.30
CA PHE A 44 -23.44 -0.05 -10.47
C PHE A 44 -22.69 -1.07 -11.32
N ALA A 45 -21.57 -1.56 -10.81
CA ALA A 45 -20.74 -2.51 -11.53
C ALA A 45 -20.27 -3.65 -10.61
N TYR A 46 -19.97 -4.79 -11.21
CA TYR A 46 -19.24 -5.89 -10.60
C TYR A 46 -17.89 -6.02 -11.27
N THR A 47 -16.82 -5.99 -10.48
CA THR A 47 -15.50 -6.40 -10.93
C THR A 47 -15.40 -7.91 -10.79
N VAL A 48 -15.17 -8.61 -11.89
CA VAL A 48 -15.07 -10.07 -11.90
C VAL A 48 -13.60 -10.45 -11.83
N ASP A 49 -13.17 -10.68 -10.60
CA ASP A 49 -11.86 -11.16 -10.20
C ASP A 49 -12.07 -11.97 -8.90
N GLY A 50 -11.15 -12.81 -8.50
CA GLY A 50 -11.30 -13.54 -7.24
C GLY A 50 -10.84 -15.00 -7.31
N ASP A 51 -10.67 -15.60 -6.12
CA ASP A 51 -10.10 -16.94 -5.96
C ASP A 51 -11.14 -18.04 -5.90
N TYR A 52 -12.33 -17.77 -5.33
CA TYR A 52 -13.32 -18.80 -5.03
C TYR A 52 -14.64 -18.55 -5.75
N GLU A 53 -15.21 -19.64 -6.30
CA GLU A 53 -16.54 -19.63 -6.92
C GLU A 53 -17.61 -19.24 -5.90
N GLY A 54 -18.42 -18.23 -6.23
CA GLY A 54 -19.52 -17.75 -5.39
C GLY A 54 -19.12 -16.73 -4.33
N GLU A 55 -17.85 -16.33 -4.25
CA GLU A 55 -17.41 -15.24 -3.39
C GLU A 55 -17.86 -13.89 -3.95
N VAL A 56 -18.32 -13.02 -3.06
CA VAL A 56 -18.65 -11.63 -3.36
C VAL A 56 -17.95 -10.73 -2.32
N ALA A 57 -16.92 -10.02 -2.75
CA ALA A 57 -16.29 -8.99 -1.94
C ALA A 57 -17.06 -7.67 -2.11
N TYR A 58 -17.49 -7.08 -1.01
CA TYR A 58 -18.23 -5.80 -0.98
C TYR A 58 -17.51 -4.73 -0.14
N GLU A 59 -16.33 -5.04 0.35
CA GLU A 59 -15.44 -4.14 1.07
C GLU A 59 -14.02 -4.27 0.52
N ASN A 60 -13.27 -3.22 0.65
CA ASN A 60 -11.86 -3.17 0.30
C ASN A 60 -11.05 -2.59 1.45
N PHE A 61 -9.74 -2.56 1.36
CA PHE A 61 -8.89 -1.80 2.26
C PHE A 61 -8.85 -0.33 1.86
N ASN A 62 -8.62 0.56 2.83
CA ASN A 62 -7.92 1.81 2.55
C ASN A 62 -6.45 1.45 2.40
N ALA A 63 -5.78 1.98 1.39
CA ALA A 63 -4.41 1.60 1.06
C ALA A 63 -3.52 2.81 0.76
N ALA A 64 -2.28 2.73 1.21
CA ALA A 64 -1.21 3.66 0.85
C ALA A 64 0.13 2.92 0.73
N SER A 65 1.02 3.46 -0.08
CA SER A 65 2.44 3.16 -0.01
C SER A 65 3.14 4.20 0.87
N ALA A 66 4.21 3.77 1.54
CA ALA A 66 5.05 4.65 2.35
C ALA A 66 6.52 4.30 2.11
N ASP A 67 7.25 5.25 1.56
CA ASP A 67 8.69 5.13 1.30
C ASP A 67 9.48 5.98 2.29
N PHE A 68 10.41 5.36 3.01
CA PHE A 68 11.43 6.05 3.79
C PHE A 68 12.73 6.09 3.01
N ILE A 69 13.30 7.28 2.90
CA ILE A 69 14.66 7.52 2.44
C ILE A 69 15.49 7.93 3.64
N ILE A 70 16.62 7.27 3.86
CA ILE A 70 17.49 7.50 5.00
C ILE A 70 18.86 7.92 4.49
N HIS A 71 19.33 9.09 4.95
CA HIS A 71 20.63 9.66 4.63
C HIS A 71 21.60 9.44 5.78
N GLY A 72 22.68 8.72 5.51
CA GLY A 72 23.75 8.46 6.49
C GLY A 72 24.94 9.37 6.31
N VAL A 73 25.79 9.39 7.33
CA VAL A 73 27.11 10.04 7.31
C VAL A 73 28.17 8.96 7.42
N ASN A 74 28.80 8.64 6.28
CA ASN A 74 29.85 7.64 6.22
C ASN A 74 31.22 8.28 6.48
N VAL A 75 31.95 7.76 7.46
CA VAL A 75 33.32 8.17 7.81
C VAL A 75 34.17 6.93 8.10
N HIS A 76 35.49 7.11 8.14
CA HIS A 76 36.39 5.99 8.47
C HIS A 76 36.04 5.41 9.86
N PRO A 77 35.92 4.07 10.01
CA PRO A 77 35.46 3.45 11.25
C PRO A 77 36.27 3.83 12.49
N GLY A 78 37.55 4.08 12.35
CA GLY A 78 38.43 4.55 13.44
C GLY A 78 38.14 5.97 13.96
N GLU A 79 37.36 6.77 13.18
CA GLU A 79 37.00 8.17 13.50
C GLU A 79 35.48 8.33 13.62
N ALA A 80 34.75 7.22 13.69
CA ALA A 80 33.29 7.20 13.57
C ALA A 80 32.53 7.63 14.83
N LYS A 81 33.20 7.66 15.99
CA LYS A 81 32.54 7.95 17.27
C LYS A 81 31.94 9.36 17.24
N ASP A 82 30.65 9.44 17.55
CA ASP A 82 29.86 10.67 17.62
C ASP A 82 29.73 11.44 16.27
N ILE A 83 30.13 10.80 15.14
CA ILE A 83 30.10 11.42 13.81
C ILE A 83 29.31 10.56 12.81
N MET A 84 29.55 9.22 12.81
CA MET A 84 28.93 8.32 11.84
C MET A 84 27.42 8.20 12.10
N VAL A 85 26.64 8.35 11.03
CA VAL A 85 25.23 7.99 10.99
C VAL A 85 25.07 6.86 9.97
N ASN A 86 24.77 5.66 10.43
CA ASN A 86 24.65 4.48 9.55
C ASN A 86 23.22 4.29 9.09
N ALA A 87 22.92 4.64 7.83
CA ALA A 87 21.59 4.59 7.26
C ALA A 87 20.97 3.18 7.30
N ALA A 88 21.75 2.12 7.09
CA ALA A 88 21.26 0.76 7.16
C ALA A 88 20.80 0.36 8.58
N LEU A 89 21.51 0.82 9.63
CA LEU A 89 21.08 0.60 11.00
C LEU A 89 19.83 1.40 11.33
N LEU A 90 19.73 2.66 10.90
CA LEU A 90 18.53 3.47 11.09
C LEU A 90 17.31 2.85 10.38
N ALA A 91 17.49 2.25 9.20
CA ALA A 91 16.42 1.51 8.52
C ALA A 91 15.88 0.37 9.39
N THR A 92 16.76 -0.41 10.04
CA THR A 92 16.32 -1.47 10.97
C THR A 92 15.63 -0.91 12.21
N GLU A 93 16.05 0.25 12.69
CA GLU A 93 15.44 0.94 13.82
C GLU A 93 14.02 1.41 13.49
N ILE A 94 13.80 2.03 12.32
CA ILE A 94 12.46 2.41 11.84
C ILE A 94 11.53 1.20 11.85
N VAL A 95 11.95 0.07 11.27
CA VAL A 95 11.17 -1.19 11.30
C VAL A 95 10.87 -1.63 12.73
N SER A 96 11.83 -1.49 13.65
CA SER A 96 11.67 -1.91 15.05
C SER A 96 10.68 -1.06 15.86
N ARG A 97 10.42 0.18 15.44
CA ARG A 97 9.43 1.10 16.05
C ARG A 97 7.99 0.80 15.64
N LEU A 98 7.78 -0.05 14.60
CA LEU A 98 6.45 -0.49 14.19
C LEU A 98 5.92 -1.64 15.05
N PRO A 99 4.60 -1.77 15.19
CA PRO A 99 3.97 -2.87 15.92
C PRO A 99 4.29 -4.23 15.27
N LYS A 100 5.00 -5.09 15.98
CA LYS A 100 5.48 -6.38 15.44
C LYS A 100 4.38 -7.36 15.04
N ALA A 101 3.20 -7.26 15.66
CA ALA A 101 2.06 -8.11 15.36
C ALA A 101 1.20 -7.60 14.20
N GLU A 102 1.44 -6.38 13.73
CA GLU A 102 0.63 -5.75 12.68
C GLU A 102 1.30 -5.88 11.32
N THR A 103 1.51 -7.12 10.92
CA THR A 103 2.08 -7.47 9.60
C THR A 103 1.19 -8.52 8.92
N PRO A 104 1.22 -8.69 7.60
CA PRO A 104 0.39 -9.68 6.90
C PRO A 104 0.53 -11.11 7.42
N ALA A 105 1.67 -11.45 8.03
CA ALA A 105 1.90 -12.77 8.60
C ALA A 105 1.20 -12.99 9.96
N HIS A 106 0.65 -11.94 10.58
CA HIS A 106 0.07 -11.99 11.92
C HIS A 106 -1.37 -11.45 11.99
N THR A 107 -1.88 -10.91 10.90
CA THR A 107 -3.21 -10.30 10.81
C THR A 107 -4.14 -11.14 9.96
N GLU A 108 -5.45 -11.09 10.25
CA GLU A 108 -6.49 -11.79 9.52
C GLU A 108 -7.76 -10.94 9.38
N GLY A 109 -8.62 -11.33 8.44
CA GLY A 109 -9.93 -10.69 8.23
C GLY A 109 -9.80 -9.19 7.93
N ARG A 110 -10.35 -8.35 8.81
CA ARG A 110 -10.35 -6.88 8.66
C ARG A 110 -9.20 -6.16 9.36
N GLU A 111 -8.28 -6.90 9.95
CA GLU A 111 -7.14 -6.32 10.65
C GLU A 111 -6.19 -5.65 9.65
N GLY A 112 -5.80 -4.41 9.96
CA GLY A 112 -4.86 -3.66 9.16
C GLY A 112 -3.40 -3.99 9.49
N PHE A 113 -2.49 -3.62 8.58
CA PHE A 113 -1.07 -3.99 8.71
C PHE A 113 -0.12 -2.99 8.06
N TYR A 114 1.15 -3.10 8.45
CA TYR A 114 2.31 -2.54 7.75
C TYR A 114 3.06 -3.68 7.07
N HIS A 115 3.18 -3.65 5.77
CA HIS A 115 3.92 -4.65 5.01
C HIS A 115 5.19 -4.04 4.43
N LEU A 116 6.34 -4.37 5.01
CA LEU A 116 7.64 -4.04 4.42
C LEU A 116 7.83 -4.88 3.15
N THR A 117 7.83 -4.23 2.00
CA THR A 117 7.94 -4.88 0.68
C THR A 117 9.35 -4.85 0.12
N ASP A 118 10.13 -3.82 0.46
CA ASP A 118 11.51 -3.69 0.05
C ASP A 118 12.35 -3.00 1.12
N MET A 119 13.58 -3.45 1.27
CA MET A 119 14.59 -2.86 2.13
C MET A 119 15.95 -2.98 1.48
N SER A 120 16.59 -1.85 1.21
CA SER A 120 17.92 -1.80 0.60
C SER A 120 18.76 -0.68 1.20
N GLY A 121 20.07 -0.80 1.12
CA GLY A 121 20.96 0.29 1.52
C GLY A 121 22.31 -0.14 2.07
N ASP A 122 23.07 0.87 2.43
CA ASP A 122 24.40 0.78 3.03
C ASP A 122 24.58 1.82 4.16
N VAL A 123 25.82 2.15 4.52
CA VAL A 123 26.11 3.15 5.57
C VAL A 123 25.65 4.55 5.18
N ALA A 124 25.76 4.92 3.89
CA ALA A 124 25.50 6.27 3.43
C ALA A 124 24.04 6.53 3.03
N PHE A 125 23.33 5.48 2.62
CA PHE A 125 21.96 5.59 2.11
C PHE A 125 21.17 4.30 2.37
N ALA A 126 19.91 4.45 2.74
CA ALA A 126 18.99 3.30 2.78
C ALA A 126 17.59 3.70 2.33
N LYS A 127 16.84 2.72 1.84
CA LYS A 127 15.43 2.85 1.48
C LYS A 127 14.61 1.73 2.12
N LEU A 128 13.42 2.09 2.59
CA LEU A 128 12.37 1.15 2.99
C LEU A 128 11.11 1.47 2.20
N SER A 129 10.43 0.45 1.71
CA SER A 129 9.13 0.60 1.06
C SER A 129 8.09 -0.24 1.79
N PHE A 130 6.98 0.39 2.17
CA PHE A 130 5.86 -0.24 2.85
C PHE A 130 4.58 -0.12 2.05
N ILE A 131 3.72 -1.13 2.19
CA ILE A 131 2.29 -1.03 1.95
C ILE A 131 1.60 -0.95 3.31
N VAL A 132 0.69 0.03 3.47
CA VAL A 132 -0.15 0.19 4.66
C VAL A 132 -1.59 -0.04 4.26
N ARG A 133 -2.29 -0.90 4.98
CA ARG A 133 -3.69 -1.21 4.73
C ARG A 133 -4.50 -1.25 6.02
N ASP A 134 -5.74 -0.80 5.96
CA ASP A 134 -6.76 -1.01 6.99
C ASP A 134 -8.15 -0.84 6.39
N HIS A 135 -9.14 -1.59 6.85
CA HIS A 135 -10.54 -1.40 6.43
C HIS A 135 -11.17 -0.16 7.08
N ASP A 136 -10.81 0.12 8.33
CA ASP A 136 -11.29 1.29 9.04
C ASP A 136 -10.46 2.53 8.69
N LYS A 137 -11.12 3.59 8.23
CA LYS A 137 -10.46 4.82 7.79
C LYS A 137 -9.73 5.55 8.92
N ASP A 138 -10.30 5.59 10.12
CA ASP A 138 -9.70 6.31 11.26
C ASP A 138 -8.47 5.55 11.77
N ILE A 139 -8.53 4.22 11.79
CA ILE A 139 -7.38 3.37 12.15
C ILE A 139 -6.30 3.49 11.06
N PHE A 140 -6.68 3.48 9.78
CA PHE A 140 -5.76 3.69 8.67
C PHE A 140 -4.99 5.02 8.80
N GLU A 141 -5.70 6.12 9.05
CA GLU A 141 -5.04 7.43 9.27
C GLU A 141 -4.14 7.42 10.51
N SER A 142 -4.53 6.71 11.57
CA SER A 142 -3.69 6.54 12.75
C SER A 142 -2.39 5.79 12.42
N ARG A 143 -2.45 4.80 11.52
CA ARG A 143 -1.27 4.09 11.02
C ARG A 143 -0.33 5.01 10.26
N LEU A 144 -0.86 5.84 9.36
CA LEU A 144 -0.06 6.81 8.61
C LEU A 144 0.56 7.86 9.54
N ASN A 145 -0.16 8.28 10.58
CA ASN A 145 0.35 9.22 11.58
C ASN A 145 1.47 8.61 12.42
N LEU A 146 1.45 7.32 12.70
CA LEU A 146 2.58 6.64 13.35
C LEU A 146 3.85 6.73 12.50
N LEU A 147 3.76 6.51 11.18
CA LEU A 147 4.92 6.65 10.28
C LEU A 147 5.48 8.06 10.27
N ARG A 148 4.60 9.09 10.22
CA ARG A 148 5.00 10.51 10.32
C ARG A 148 5.67 10.83 11.67
N THR A 149 5.18 10.23 12.74
CA THR A 149 5.77 10.38 14.08
C THR A 149 7.17 9.77 14.12
N ILE A 150 7.34 8.58 13.56
CA ILE A 150 8.66 7.93 13.46
C ILE A 150 9.65 8.82 12.68
N GLU A 151 9.24 9.37 11.53
CA GLU A 151 10.08 10.32 10.76
C GLU A 151 10.53 11.49 11.63
N VAL A 152 9.59 12.13 12.33
CA VAL A 152 9.88 13.29 13.20
C VAL A 152 10.85 12.92 14.32
N GLU A 153 10.60 11.81 15.02
CA GLU A 153 11.45 11.34 16.12
C GLU A 153 12.86 11.00 15.63
N MET A 154 12.98 10.30 14.51
CA MET A 154 14.28 9.96 13.91
C MET A 154 15.07 11.22 13.53
N ASN A 155 14.40 12.22 12.95
CA ASN A 155 15.05 13.50 12.62
C ASN A 155 15.43 14.34 13.85
N GLN A 156 14.70 14.21 14.96
CA GLN A 156 15.06 14.85 16.23
C GLN A 156 16.30 14.18 16.85
N GLU A 157 16.43 12.86 16.74
CA GLU A 157 17.52 12.10 17.34
C GLU A 157 18.81 12.15 16.50
N TYR A 158 18.70 12.02 15.17
CA TYR A 158 19.84 11.88 14.26
C TYR A 158 20.16 13.12 13.41
N GLY A 159 19.34 14.16 13.52
CA GLY A 159 19.49 15.42 12.80
C GLY A 159 18.44 15.60 11.69
N ALA A 160 18.05 16.85 11.46
CA ALA A 160 17.05 17.21 10.47
C ALA A 160 17.46 16.77 9.06
N GLY A 161 16.55 16.12 8.34
CA GLY A 161 16.78 15.63 6.98
C GLY A 161 17.52 14.28 6.91
N THR A 162 17.77 13.63 8.05
CA THR A 162 18.32 12.26 8.07
C THR A 162 17.30 11.25 7.53
N VAL A 163 16.03 11.44 7.81
CA VAL A 163 14.93 10.57 7.35
C VAL A 163 13.89 11.40 6.61
N GLU A 164 13.51 10.96 5.43
CA GLU A 164 12.44 11.54 4.62
C GLU A 164 11.36 10.48 4.38
N LEU A 165 10.10 10.83 4.64
CA LEU A 165 8.95 9.96 4.42
C LEU A 165 8.08 10.51 3.29
N THR A 166 7.77 9.67 2.32
CA THR A 166 6.75 9.94 1.29
C THR A 166 5.60 8.96 1.45
N ILE A 167 4.38 9.45 1.60
CA ILE A 167 3.16 8.64 1.65
C ILE A 167 2.33 8.95 0.41
N THR A 168 1.95 7.90 -0.32
CA THR A 168 1.08 7.99 -1.50
C THR A 168 -0.17 7.14 -1.27
N HIS A 169 -1.34 7.79 -1.22
CA HIS A 169 -2.62 7.08 -1.14
C HIS A 169 -2.90 6.36 -2.46
N SER A 170 -3.36 5.11 -2.36
CA SER A 170 -3.66 4.27 -3.53
C SER A 170 -5.16 4.21 -3.78
N TYR A 171 -5.94 3.79 -2.80
CA TYR A 171 -7.41 3.70 -2.89
C TYR A 171 -8.05 3.75 -1.50
N GLU A 172 -9.35 3.98 -1.47
CA GLU A 172 -10.20 4.01 -0.26
C GLU A 172 -11.21 2.86 -0.26
N ASN A 173 -11.64 2.45 0.95
CA ASN A 173 -12.72 1.48 1.16
C ASN A 173 -14.09 2.12 0.92
#